data_e9b45e9513b422d1c864909881a74ce5
#
_entry.id   e9b45e9513b422d1c864909881a74ce5
#
_cell.length_a   1.000
_cell.length_b   1.000
_cell.length_c   1.000
_cell.angle_alpha   90.00
_cell.angle_beta   90.00
_cell.angle_gamma   90.00
#
_symmetry.space_group_name_H-M   'P 1'
#
loop_
_entity.id
_entity.type
_entity.pdbx_description
1 polymer ?
#
loop_
_entity_poly.entity_id
_entity_poly.type
_entity_poly.pdbx_seq_one_letter_code
_entity_poly.pdbx_strand_id
1 'polypeptide(L)'
;MACRSLLHALLLMPLLFAVRAHASAPRAFDVISYEVALEPDIQQKRLQGKVRVWFDAVQRVQTLTLDAGELDIASVTQGGRALQFEQTNGRLRITLAEPIPSGAFGNVRIAYSGAPRFGLEFAPERDEVYTVFSTSQWMPSVDAPDERALLALSVTLPPGLLATGTGRALPTRVLADGRIEHRWQLDTPMPGYVYGFAAGRYQQAVQQHGPIALRFLSVDRTPAQLQTLFARTGDMLDFFAARAGLPYRGESYQQALVKRTIGQEMAGLSLMSEDYGQGVLDDPDDTALMAHEAAHQWWGNRVTCASWAHFWLNEGMANFMTAAYLQHAQGEAAYQAQVQGWRTRLDALRAKGADHALVYANWDAPTGDDRAVVYRKGAYVLHLLRVELGEDAFWRGLRDYTRAYDGRSVTTLDFQHAMEKAAGRSLQPFFQQWVYSADTTAR
;
A
#
# COMPACT_ATOMS: atom_id res chain seq x y z
N MET A 1 64.66 -24.77 36.24
CA MET A 1 64.08 -25.19 34.94
C MET A 1 62.68 -24.63 34.83
N ALA A 2 62.53 -23.57 34.07
CA ALA A 2 61.29 -22.81 33.98
C ALA A 2 60.55 -23.22 32.68
N CYS A 3 59.34 -23.71 32.81
CA CYS A 3 58.49 -24.03 31.70
C CYS A 3 57.56 -22.82 31.43
N ARG A 4 57.75 -22.15 30.29
CA ARG A 4 56.92 -21.02 29.83
C ARG A 4 55.72 -21.60 29.03
N SER A 5 54.53 -21.41 29.56
CA SER A 5 53.27 -21.64 28.84
C SER A 5 52.91 -20.42 28.00
N LEU A 6 52.92 -20.58 26.67
CA LEU A 6 52.40 -19.58 25.74
C LEU A 6 50.88 -19.71 25.66
N LEU A 7 50.15 -18.69 26.18
CA LEU A 7 48.72 -18.51 25.89
C LEU A 7 48.60 -17.90 24.48
N HIS A 8 47.99 -18.67 23.57
CA HIS A 8 47.49 -18.11 22.31
C HIS A 8 46.13 -17.48 22.54
N ALA A 9 46.07 -16.14 22.51
CA ALA A 9 44.81 -15.41 22.46
C ALA A 9 44.27 -15.50 21.02
N LEU A 10 43.24 -16.31 20.82
CA LEU A 10 42.42 -16.25 19.59
C LEU A 10 41.58 -14.97 19.65
N LEU A 11 41.93 -14.00 18.82
CA LEU A 11 41.07 -12.88 18.48
C LEU A 11 39.90 -13.39 17.64
N LEU A 12 38.74 -13.57 18.23
CA LEU A 12 37.47 -13.72 17.54
C LEU A 12 37.07 -12.37 16.93
N MET A 13 37.37 -12.19 15.67
CA MET A 13 36.81 -11.13 14.86
C MET A 13 35.30 -11.38 14.68
N PRO A 14 34.41 -10.46 15.04
CA PRO A 14 32.99 -10.65 14.71
C PRO A 14 32.84 -10.56 13.18
N LEU A 15 32.43 -11.66 12.55
CA LEU A 15 31.96 -11.65 11.17
C LEU A 15 30.69 -10.78 11.13
N LEU A 16 30.82 -9.57 10.66
CA LEU A 16 29.73 -8.71 10.22
C LEU A 16 29.08 -9.38 9.00
N PHE A 17 28.08 -10.21 9.23
CA PHE A 17 27.14 -10.59 8.17
C PHE A 17 26.34 -9.33 7.79
N ALA A 18 26.80 -8.62 6.77
CA ALA A 18 26.00 -7.63 6.09
C ALA A 18 24.86 -8.39 5.40
N VAL A 19 23.68 -8.40 6.03
CA VAL A 19 22.43 -8.78 5.36
C VAL A 19 22.23 -7.76 4.25
N ARG A 20 22.66 -8.11 3.04
CA ARG A 20 22.31 -7.36 1.83
C ARG A 20 20.81 -7.59 1.62
N ALA A 21 19.98 -6.68 2.10
CA ALA A 21 18.63 -6.54 1.57
C ALA A 21 18.80 -6.38 0.05
N HIS A 22 18.21 -7.28 -0.72
CA HIS A 22 18.20 -7.16 -2.17
C HIS A 22 17.34 -5.93 -2.50
N ALA A 23 17.97 -4.76 -2.61
CA ALA A 23 17.36 -3.67 -3.36
C ALA A 23 17.15 -4.20 -4.78
N SER A 24 15.97 -4.00 -5.34
CA SER A 24 15.71 -4.27 -6.75
C SER A 24 16.84 -3.63 -7.57
N ALA A 25 17.33 -4.33 -8.60
CA ALA A 25 18.38 -3.76 -9.46
C ALA A 25 17.92 -2.38 -9.94
N PRO A 26 18.81 -1.35 -9.92
CA PRO A 26 18.43 -0.01 -10.32
C PRO A 26 17.81 -0.03 -11.72
N ARG A 27 16.57 0.45 -11.85
CA ARG A 27 15.89 0.58 -13.14
C ARG A 27 16.61 1.65 -13.98
N ALA A 28 16.69 1.43 -15.27
CA ALA A 28 17.28 2.40 -16.21
C ALA A 28 16.36 3.64 -16.42
N PHE A 29 15.12 3.56 -15.98
CA PHE A 29 14.11 4.61 -16.06
C PHE A 29 13.29 4.68 -14.78
N ASP A 30 12.69 5.84 -14.54
CA ASP A 30 11.79 6.17 -13.45
C ASP A 30 10.46 6.64 -14.04
N VAL A 31 9.32 6.10 -13.57
CA VAL A 31 8.03 6.51 -14.14
C VAL A 31 7.56 7.79 -13.47
N ILE A 32 7.33 8.82 -14.26
CA ILE A 32 6.83 10.12 -13.80
C ILE A 32 5.32 10.07 -13.59
N SER A 33 4.59 9.52 -14.59
CA SER A 33 3.13 9.47 -14.54
C SER A 33 2.52 8.41 -15.44
N TYR A 34 1.33 7.95 -15.05
CA TYR A 34 0.43 7.15 -15.87
C TYR A 34 -0.81 7.97 -16.23
N GLU A 35 -1.16 8.01 -17.53
CA GLU A 35 -2.45 8.50 -18.02
C GLU A 35 -3.26 7.29 -18.48
N VAL A 36 -4.30 6.93 -17.74
CA VAL A 36 -5.02 5.67 -17.89
C VAL A 36 -6.47 5.92 -18.28
N ALA A 37 -6.95 5.23 -19.29
CA ALA A 37 -8.35 5.20 -19.69
C ALA A 37 -8.83 3.73 -19.71
N LEU A 38 -9.86 3.44 -18.93
CA LEU A 38 -10.43 2.10 -18.73
C LEU A 38 -11.88 2.06 -19.18
N GLU A 39 -12.27 0.97 -19.82
CA GLU A 39 -13.62 0.65 -20.20
C GLU A 39 -13.95 -0.79 -19.73
N PRO A 40 -14.38 -0.97 -18.45
CA PRO A 40 -14.76 -2.27 -17.95
C PRO A 40 -16.14 -2.67 -18.48
N ASP A 41 -16.25 -3.90 -18.99
CA ASP A 41 -17.52 -4.58 -19.25
C ASP A 41 -17.82 -5.48 -18.06
N ILE A 42 -18.70 -5.00 -17.17
CA ILE A 42 -19.03 -5.69 -15.93
C ILE A 42 -19.71 -7.03 -16.21
N GLN A 43 -20.61 -7.09 -17.22
CA GLN A 43 -21.38 -8.28 -17.52
C GLN A 43 -20.52 -9.38 -18.14
N GLN A 44 -19.59 -9.03 -19.01
CA GLN A 44 -18.66 -9.95 -19.63
C GLN A 44 -17.39 -10.21 -18.82
N LYS A 45 -17.20 -9.49 -17.69
CA LYS A 45 -16.00 -9.54 -16.84
C LYS A 45 -14.71 -9.28 -17.64
N ARG A 46 -14.74 -8.27 -18.49
CA ARG A 46 -13.62 -7.89 -19.36
C ARG A 46 -13.26 -6.43 -19.17
N LEU A 47 -12.02 -6.12 -19.48
CA LEU A 47 -11.48 -4.77 -19.47
C LEU A 47 -10.90 -4.43 -20.84
N GLN A 48 -11.18 -3.24 -21.33
CA GLN A 48 -10.38 -2.57 -22.35
C GLN A 48 -9.67 -1.39 -21.70
N GLY A 49 -8.41 -1.18 -22.04
CA GLY A 49 -7.61 -0.12 -21.45
C GLY A 49 -6.63 0.50 -22.41
N LYS A 50 -6.31 1.75 -22.13
CA LYS A 50 -5.20 2.48 -22.77
C LYS A 50 -4.40 3.14 -21.67
N VAL A 51 -3.08 3.01 -21.72
CA VAL A 51 -2.19 3.72 -20.80
C VAL A 51 -1.11 4.44 -21.58
N ARG A 52 -0.83 5.69 -21.18
CA ARG A 52 0.40 6.38 -21.55
C ARG A 52 1.31 6.39 -20.33
N VAL A 53 2.50 5.87 -20.50
CA VAL A 53 3.54 5.83 -19.47
C VAL A 53 4.56 6.91 -19.81
N TRP A 54 4.67 7.92 -18.96
CA TRP A 54 5.71 8.95 -19.01
C TRP A 54 6.85 8.56 -18.08
N PHE A 55 8.07 8.64 -18.55
CA PHE A 55 9.25 8.25 -17.78
C PHE A 55 10.44 9.17 -17.99
N ASP A 56 11.29 9.23 -16.99
CA ASP A 56 12.62 9.84 -17.06
C ASP A 56 13.66 8.72 -17.26
N ALA A 57 14.59 8.95 -18.17
CA ALA A 57 15.70 8.04 -18.41
C ALA A 57 16.81 8.28 -17.39
N VAL A 58 16.88 7.49 -16.34
CA VAL A 58 17.95 7.54 -15.33
C VAL A 58 19.30 7.15 -15.94
N GLN A 59 19.27 6.21 -16.87
CA GLN A 59 20.38 5.80 -17.74
C GLN A 59 19.93 5.88 -19.19
N ARG A 60 20.79 5.56 -20.16
CA ARG A 60 20.38 5.40 -21.56
C ARG A 60 19.39 4.23 -21.68
N VAL A 61 18.17 4.50 -22.13
CA VAL A 61 17.07 3.54 -22.25
C VAL A 61 16.84 3.16 -23.71
N GLN A 62 17.05 1.89 -24.04
CA GLN A 62 16.66 1.29 -25.33
C GLN A 62 15.41 0.41 -25.16
N THR A 63 15.21 -0.14 -23.98
CA THR A 63 14.13 -1.08 -23.68
C THR A 63 13.44 -0.68 -22.39
N LEU A 64 12.11 -0.66 -22.41
CA LEU A 64 11.27 -0.56 -21.22
C LEU A 64 10.75 -1.96 -20.86
N THR A 65 10.72 -2.29 -19.58
CA THR A 65 10.07 -3.50 -19.09
C THR A 65 9.03 -3.10 -18.07
N LEU A 66 7.77 -3.45 -18.33
CA LEU A 66 6.63 -3.23 -17.45
C LEU A 66 6.04 -4.57 -17.03
N ASP A 67 5.38 -4.60 -15.90
CA ASP A 67 4.53 -5.70 -15.48
C ASP A 67 3.14 -5.51 -16.12
N ALA A 68 2.59 -6.56 -16.71
CA ALA A 68 1.34 -6.50 -17.47
C ALA A 68 0.42 -7.70 -17.22
N GLY A 69 0.72 -8.50 -16.17
CA GLY A 69 -0.11 -9.62 -15.76
C GLY A 69 -0.53 -10.52 -16.93
N GLU A 70 -1.83 -10.79 -17.01
CA GLU A 70 -2.45 -11.59 -18.07
C GLU A 70 -3.17 -10.71 -19.11
N LEU A 71 -2.77 -9.43 -19.24
CA LEU A 71 -3.36 -8.51 -20.23
C LEU A 71 -2.90 -8.85 -21.64
N ASP A 72 -3.82 -8.77 -22.60
CA ASP A 72 -3.56 -8.91 -24.03
C ASP A 72 -3.15 -7.56 -24.62
N ILE A 73 -1.88 -7.39 -24.98
CA ILE A 73 -1.35 -6.13 -25.53
C ILE A 73 -1.67 -6.06 -27.02
N ALA A 74 -2.55 -5.12 -27.40
CA ALA A 74 -2.96 -4.92 -28.76
C ALA A 74 -1.98 -4.08 -29.58
N SER A 75 -1.39 -3.03 -28.96
CA SER A 75 -0.41 -2.18 -29.64
C SER A 75 0.42 -1.38 -28.63
N VAL A 76 1.65 -1.08 -29.04
CA VAL A 76 2.52 -0.13 -28.36
C VAL A 76 3.00 0.91 -29.38
N THR A 77 2.91 2.20 -29.02
CA THR A 77 3.31 3.30 -29.92
C THR A 77 4.12 4.37 -29.17
N GLN A 78 5.01 5.02 -29.89
CA GLN A 78 5.75 6.22 -29.47
C GLN A 78 5.65 7.29 -30.54
N GLY A 79 5.16 8.48 -30.21
CA GLY A 79 4.97 9.55 -31.20
C GLY A 79 4.11 9.17 -32.41
N GLY A 80 3.17 8.22 -32.25
CA GLY A 80 2.33 7.68 -33.33
C GLY A 80 2.95 6.54 -34.13
N ARG A 81 4.24 6.21 -33.93
CA ARG A 81 4.92 5.07 -34.59
C ARG A 81 4.73 3.81 -33.76
N ALA A 82 4.42 2.68 -34.41
CA ALA A 82 4.37 1.37 -33.78
C ALA A 82 5.76 0.94 -33.29
N LEU A 83 5.83 0.36 -32.10
CA LEU A 83 7.03 -0.21 -31.52
C LEU A 83 6.96 -1.74 -31.50
N GLN A 84 8.14 -2.36 -31.52
CA GLN A 84 8.27 -3.78 -31.27
C GLN A 84 8.13 -4.05 -29.78
N PHE A 85 7.40 -5.10 -29.42
CA PHE A 85 7.25 -5.54 -28.04
C PHE A 85 7.14 -7.06 -27.94
N GLU A 86 7.49 -7.59 -26.79
CA GLU A 86 7.39 -9.00 -26.44
C GLU A 86 6.68 -9.10 -25.08
N GLN A 87 5.77 -10.07 -24.95
CA GLN A 87 5.12 -10.36 -23.67
C GLN A 87 5.44 -11.79 -23.24
N THR A 88 6.02 -11.94 -22.07
CA THR A 88 6.42 -13.24 -21.52
C THR A 88 6.25 -13.24 -20.00
N ASN A 89 5.53 -14.23 -19.45
CA ASN A 89 5.34 -14.42 -18.01
C ASN A 89 4.85 -13.15 -17.29
N GLY A 90 3.84 -12.47 -17.86
CA GLY A 90 3.28 -11.25 -17.27
C GLY A 90 4.15 -10.00 -17.39
N ARG A 91 5.26 -10.07 -18.11
CA ARG A 91 6.15 -8.97 -18.40
C ARG A 91 6.01 -8.50 -19.84
N LEU A 92 5.91 -7.19 -20.02
CA LEU A 92 5.87 -6.49 -21.31
C LEU A 92 7.20 -5.80 -21.54
N ARG A 93 7.98 -6.29 -22.52
CA ARG A 93 9.24 -5.71 -22.94
C ARG A 93 9.02 -4.91 -24.23
N ILE A 94 9.32 -3.62 -24.20
CA ILE A 94 9.11 -2.69 -25.31
C ILE A 94 10.47 -2.20 -25.81
N THR A 95 10.73 -2.33 -27.10
CA THR A 95 11.93 -1.78 -27.74
C THR A 95 11.60 -0.41 -28.32
N LEU A 96 12.28 0.64 -27.83
CA LEU A 96 12.10 2.01 -28.33
C LEU A 96 12.65 2.15 -29.75
N ALA A 97 12.03 3.02 -30.57
CA ALA A 97 12.48 3.27 -31.92
C ALA A 97 13.93 3.82 -31.96
N GLU A 98 14.26 4.68 -31.00
CA GLU A 98 15.59 5.18 -30.74
C GLU A 98 15.87 5.22 -29.24
N PRO A 99 17.13 4.99 -28.82
CA PRO A 99 17.47 5.06 -27.39
C PRO A 99 17.26 6.48 -26.86
N ILE A 100 16.66 6.57 -25.67
CA ILE A 100 16.51 7.82 -24.93
C ILE A 100 17.77 8.01 -24.07
N PRO A 101 18.50 9.13 -24.20
CA PRO A 101 19.70 9.37 -23.39
C PRO A 101 19.33 9.64 -21.92
N SER A 102 20.29 9.39 -21.00
CA SER A 102 20.15 9.72 -19.59
C SER A 102 19.77 11.19 -19.39
N GLY A 103 18.82 11.45 -18.49
CA GLY A 103 18.29 12.77 -18.17
C GLY A 103 17.25 13.29 -19.18
N ALA A 104 16.85 12.49 -20.16
CA ALA A 104 15.81 12.87 -21.12
C ALA A 104 14.49 12.14 -20.82
N PHE A 105 13.37 12.79 -21.17
CA PHE A 105 12.03 12.27 -20.98
C PHE A 105 11.56 11.44 -22.17
N GLY A 106 10.75 10.43 -21.88
CA GLY A 106 10.08 9.63 -22.87
C GLY A 106 8.64 9.30 -22.51
N ASN A 107 7.89 8.81 -23.49
CA ASN A 107 6.60 8.20 -23.23
C ASN A 107 6.31 7.11 -24.26
N VAL A 108 5.52 6.13 -23.84
CA VAL A 108 4.91 5.13 -24.72
C VAL A 108 3.42 5.07 -24.45
N ARG A 109 2.64 4.73 -25.47
CA ARG A 109 1.20 4.45 -25.35
C ARG A 109 0.96 2.99 -25.62
N ILE A 110 0.19 2.35 -24.75
CA ILE A 110 -0.14 0.95 -24.81
C ILE A 110 -1.66 0.81 -24.85
N ALA A 111 -2.19 0.08 -25.83
CA ALA A 111 -3.58 -0.33 -25.88
C ALA A 111 -3.64 -1.81 -25.56
N TYR A 112 -4.58 -2.20 -24.69
CA TYR A 112 -4.68 -3.55 -24.19
C TYR A 112 -6.12 -3.92 -23.85
N SER A 113 -6.35 -5.22 -23.64
CA SER A 113 -7.58 -5.77 -23.10
C SER A 113 -7.27 -6.94 -22.18
N GLY A 114 -8.25 -7.44 -21.46
CA GLY A 114 -8.06 -8.61 -20.62
C GLY A 114 -9.32 -9.04 -19.89
N ALA A 115 -9.23 -10.22 -19.27
CA ALA A 115 -10.19 -10.73 -18.31
C ALA A 115 -9.43 -11.14 -17.03
N PRO A 116 -8.98 -10.18 -16.22
CA PRO A 116 -8.16 -10.45 -15.05
C PRO A 116 -8.86 -11.43 -14.10
N ARG A 117 -8.11 -12.42 -13.61
CA ARG A 117 -8.62 -13.39 -12.62
C ARG A 117 -8.53 -12.88 -11.18
N PHE A 118 -7.73 -11.86 -10.95
CA PHE A 118 -7.56 -11.14 -9.68
C PHE A 118 -7.07 -9.71 -9.97
N GLY A 119 -7.05 -8.85 -8.99
CA GLY A 119 -6.61 -7.46 -9.15
C GLY A 119 -7.70 -6.53 -9.70
N LEU A 120 -8.68 -7.08 -10.43
CA LEU A 120 -9.91 -6.40 -10.85
C LEU A 120 -11.08 -7.38 -10.66
N GLU A 121 -11.94 -7.05 -9.71
CA GLU A 121 -13.08 -7.89 -9.33
C GLU A 121 -14.35 -7.41 -10.01
N PHE A 122 -15.14 -8.35 -10.51
CA PHE A 122 -16.44 -8.11 -11.15
C PHE A 122 -17.55 -8.81 -10.38
N ALA A 123 -18.61 -8.09 -10.07
CA ALA A 123 -19.84 -8.61 -9.50
C ALA A 123 -21.05 -8.22 -10.39
N PRO A 124 -21.29 -8.92 -11.52
CA PRO A 124 -22.32 -8.56 -12.50
C PRO A 124 -23.72 -8.47 -11.92
N GLU A 125 -24.05 -9.32 -10.96
CA GLU A 125 -25.34 -9.34 -10.26
C GLU A 125 -25.62 -8.07 -9.45
N ARG A 126 -24.60 -7.22 -9.24
CA ARG A 126 -24.68 -5.94 -8.53
C ARG A 126 -24.35 -4.75 -9.44
N ASP A 127 -24.04 -5.00 -10.70
CA ASP A 127 -23.42 -4.02 -11.60
C ASP A 127 -22.17 -3.37 -11.00
N GLU A 128 -21.33 -4.16 -10.30
CA GLU A 128 -20.20 -3.67 -9.53
C GLU A 128 -18.86 -4.16 -10.10
N VAL A 129 -17.87 -3.27 -10.14
CA VAL A 129 -16.48 -3.57 -10.50
C VAL A 129 -15.54 -2.73 -9.61
N TYR A 130 -14.45 -3.34 -9.13
CA TYR A 130 -13.46 -2.65 -8.31
C TYR A 130 -12.09 -3.30 -8.40
N THR A 131 -11.05 -2.51 -8.16
CA THR A 131 -9.66 -2.98 -8.14
C THR A 131 -9.28 -3.49 -6.75
N VAL A 132 -8.34 -4.46 -6.70
CA VAL A 132 -7.79 -5.02 -5.45
C VAL A 132 -6.31 -5.28 -5.65
N PHE A 133 -5.42 -4.57 -4.97
CA PHE A 133 -3.96 -4.75 -5.12
C PHE A 133 -3.52 -4.86 -6.59
N SER A 134 -2.39 -5.47 -6.87
CA SER A 134 -1.93 -6.02 -8.16
C SER A 134 -2.31 -5.16 -9.38
N THR A 135 -1.87 -3.91 -9.39
CA THR A 135 -2.16 -2.93 -10.46
C THR A 135 -1.78 -3.44 -11.83
N SER A 136 -0.72 -4.23 -11.95
CA SER A 136 -0.28 -4.85 -13.19
C SER A 136 -1.30 -5.80 -13.84
N GLN A 137 -2.34 -6.23 -13.11
CA GLN A 137 -3.40 -7.07 -13.63
C GLN A 137 -4.48 -6.31 -14.41
N TRP A 138 -4.57 -4.99 -14.22
CA TRP A 138 -5.56 -4.15 -14.91
C TRP A 138 -4.92 -2.96 -15.66
N MET A 139 -3.62 -2.73 -15.49
CA MET A 139 -2.87 -1.68 -16.17
C MET A 139 -1.39 -2.07 -16.29
N PRO A 140 -0.77 -2.07 -17.49
CA PRO A 140 0.69 -2.19 -17.59
C PRO A 140 1.41 -1.11 -16.78
N SER A 141 2.24 -1.52 -15.84
CA SER A 141 2.89 -0.63 -14.86
C SER A 141 4.23 -1.21 -14.37
N VAL A 142 4.98 -0.47 -13.62
CA VAL A 142 6.05 -1.01 -12.78
C VAL A 142 5.44 -1.41 -11.43
N ASP A 143 5.40 -2.70 -11.16
CA ASP A 143 4.77 -3.27 -9.96
C ASP A 143 5.82 -3.46 -8.86
N ALA A 144 6.31 -2.33 -8.33
CA ALA A 144 7.29 -2.29 -7.26
C ALA A 144 6.93 -1.17 -6.26
N PRO A 145 7.06 -1.39 -4.95
CA PRO A 145 6.61 -0.43 -3.94
C PRO A 145 7.48 0.84 -3.87
N ASP A 146 8.70 0.80 -4.41
CA ASP A 146 9.59 1.95 -4.51
C ASP A 146 9.34 2.82 -5.75
N GLU A 147 8.58 2.32 -6.73
CA GLU A 147 8.17 3.08 -7.89
C GLU A 147 6.99 3.98 -7.56
N ARG A 148 7.18 5.29 -7.62
CA ARG A 148 6.16 6.28 -7.24
C ARG A 148 5.89 7.21 -8.40
N ALA A 149 4.65 7.23 -8.88
CA ALA A 149 4.27 8.04 -10.03
C ALA A 149 2.97 8.83 -9.77
N LEU A 150 2.73 9.85 -10.57
CA LEU A 150 1.45 10.53 -10.69
C LEU A 150 0.46 9.66 -11.47
N LEU A 151 -0.82 9.85 -11.24
CA LEU A 151 -1.87 9.11 -11.95
C LEU A 151 -2.97 10.05 -12.43
N ALA A 152 -3.28 10.00 -13.73
CA ALA A 152 -4.53 10.48 -14.29
C ALA A 152 -5.36 9.25 -14.71
N LEU A 153 -6.44 8.99 -13.97
CA LEU A 153 -7.31 7.84 -14.20
C LEU A 153 -8.65 8.29 -14.77
N SER A 154 -9.11 7.62 -15.82
CA SER A 154 -10.47 7.73 -16.32
C SER A 154 -11.12 6.35 -16.47
N VAL A 155 -12.37 6.23 -16.07
CA VAL A 155 -13.17 5.01 -16.17
C VAL A 155 -14.49 5.35 -16.86
N THR A 156 -14.74 4.76 -18.02
CA THR A 156 -15.94 4.94 -18.81
C THR A 156 -16.95 3.85 -18.47
N LEU A 157 -18.14 4.24 -18.03
CA LEU A 157 -19.19 3.35 -17.53
C LEU A 157 -20.53 3.62 -18.20
N PRO A 158 -21.44 2.64 -18.21
CA PRO A 158 -22.86 2.88 -18.53
C PRO A 158 -23.48 3.95 -17.62
N PRO A 159 -24.52 4.67 -18.07
CA PRO A 159 -25.23 5.64 -17.24
C PRO A 159 -25.90 4.96 -16.03
N GLY A 160 -25.99 5.71 -14.92
CA GLY A 160 -26.61 5.23 -13.67
C GLY A 160 -25.66 4.51 -12.70
N LEU A 161 -24.39 4.33 -13.07
CA LEU A 161 -23.34 3.89 -12.15
C LEU A 161 -22.61 5.09 -11.54
N LEU A 162 -22.31 5.01 -10.25
CA LEU A 162 -21.38 5.91 -9.57
C LEU A 162 -20.01 5.26 -9.52
N ALA A 163 -18.98 6.08 -9.52
CA ALA A 163 -17.62 5.60 -9.37
C ALA A 163 -16.83 6.46 -8.37
N THR A 164 -15.88 5.83 -7.70
CA THR A 164 -14.87 6.44 -6.85
C THR A 164 -13.49 5.94 -7.26
N GLY A 165 -12.45 6.75 -7.09
CA GLY A 165 -11.10 6.37 -7.53
C GLY A 165 -10.02 7.14 -6.78
N THR A 166 -8.80 6.67 -6.92
CA THR A 166 -7.61 7.27 -6.31
C THR A 166 -7.36 8.68 -6.83
N GLY A 167 -7.16 9.62 -5.90
CA GLY A 167 -6.89 11.02 -6.21
C GLY A 167 -8.11 11.93 -6.14
N ARG A 168 -7.93 13.17 -6.57
CA ARG A 168 -8.98 14.20 -6.60
C ARG A 168 -9.92 13.98 -7.78
N ALA A 169 -11.22 13.88 -7.52
CA ALA A 169 -12.24 13.74 -8.55
C ALA A 169 -12.29 14.98 -9.46
N LEU A 170 -12.34 14.77 -10.76
CA LEU A 170 -12.55 15.79 -11.77
C LEU A 170 -14.01 15.73 -12.27
N PRO A 171 -14.53 16.81 -12.90
CA PRO A 171 -15.86 16.77 -13.51
C PRO A 171 -16.01 15.59 -14.48
N THR A 172 -17.09 14.85 -14.35
CA THR A 172 -17.45 13.77 -15.27
C THR A 172 -17.76 14.31 -16.66
N ARG A 173 -17.66 13.44 -17.66
CA ARG A 173 -17.94 13.79 -19.05
C ARG A 173 -18.95 12.81 -19.65
N VAL A 174 -20.05 13.32 -20.17
CA VAL A 174 -21.02 12.50 -20.92
C VAL A 174 -20.51 12.35 -22.35
N LEU A 175 -20.34 11.12 -22.80
CA LEU A 175 -19.89 10.79 -24.16
C LEU A 175 -21.06 10.79 -25.14
N ALA A 176 -20.75 10.83 -26.44
CA ALA A 176 -21.76 10.88 -27.50
C ALA A 176 -22.70 9.65 -27.54
N ASP A 177 -22.23 8.51 -27.03
CA ASP A 177 -23.00 7.27 -26.90
C ASP A 177 -23.81 7.16 -25.58
N GLY A 178 -23.80 8.22 -24.75
CA GLY A 178 -24.51 8.28 -23.48
C GLY A 178 -23.75 7.68 -22.29
N ARG A 179 -22.61 7.05 -22.50
CA ARG A 179 -21.75 6.57 -21.40
C ARG A 179 -21.15 7.76 -20.64
N ILE A 180 -20.70 7.51 -19.41
CA ILE A 180 -20.13 8.54 -18.54
C ILE A 180 -18.66 8.20 -18.26
N GLU A 181 -17.79 9.16 -18.57
CA GLU A 181 -16.37 9.10 -18.20
C GLU A 181 -16.20 9.75 -16.82
N HIS A 182 -15.83 8.93 -15.82
CA HIS A 182 -15.43 9.37 -14.49
C HIS A 182 -13.92 9.57 -14.48
N ARG A 183 -13.44 10.63 -13.79
CA ARG A 183 -12.03 11.05 -13.92
C ARG A 183 -11.45 11.45 -12.58
N TRP A 184 -10.20 11.07 -12.34
CA TRP A 184 -9.43 11.42 -11.13
C TRP A 184 -8.02 11.83 -11.49
N GLN A 185 -7.45 12.68 -10.65
CA GLN A 185 -6.07 13.13 -10.74
C GLN A 185 -5.40 12.95 -9.39
N LEU A 186 -4.35 12.14 -9.35
CA LEU A 186 -3.46 12.00 -8.20
C LEU A 186 -2.27 12.94 -8.40
N ASP A 187 -2.25 14.03 -7.65
CA ASP A 187 -1.28 15.13 -7.80
C ASP A 187 0.00 14.92 -6.94
N THR A 188 0.10 13.80 -6.24
CA THR A 188 1.27 13.41 -5.44
C THR A 188 1.72 12.02 -5.89
N PRO A 189 3.02 11.82 -6.19
CA PRO A 189 3.51 10.50 -6.59
C PRO A 189 3.27 9.47 -5.49
N MET A 190 2.64 8.35 -5.85
CA MET A 190 2.33 7.22 -4.96
C MET A 190 2.76 5.91 -5.61
N PRO A 191 3.00 4.85 -4.82
CA PRO A 191 3.30 3.54 -5.38
C PRO A 191 2.10 2.95 -6.11
N GLY A 192 2.37 2.14 -7.13
CA GLY A 192 1.32 1.61 -8.00
C GLY A 192 0.26 0.77 -7.28
N TYR A 193 0.62 0.03 -6.23
CA TYR A 193 -0.32 -0.84 -5.53
C TYR A 193 -1.45 -0.11 -4.79
N VAL A 194 -1.34 1.21 -4.56
CA VAL A 194 -2.40 2.04 -3.98
C VAL A 194 -3.25 2.77 -5.02
N TYR A 195 -3.07 2.47 -6.31
CA TYR A 195 -3.96 2.94 -7.36
C TYR A 195 -5.21 2.07 -7.42
N GLY A 196 -6.35 2.68 -7.72
CA GLY A 196 -7.54 1.91 -7.93
C GLY A 196 -8.81 2.73 -8.06
N PHE A 197 -9.90 2.00 -8.26
CA PHE A 197 -11.26 2.54 -8.36
C PHE A 197 -12.28 1.49 -7.93
N ALA A 198 -13.48 1.96 -7.62
CA ALA A 198 -14.67 1.12 -7.50
C ALA A 198 -15.83 1.80 -8.21
N ALA A 199 -16.70 1.01 -8.84
CA ALA A 199 -17.88 1.50 -9.54
C ALA A 199 -19.04 0.53 -9.37
N GLY A 200 -20.27 1.08 -9.24
CA GLY A 200 -21.47 0.28 -9.04
C GLY A 200 -22.72 1.15 -8.93
N ARG A 201 -23.87 0.51 -8.69
CA ARG A 201 -25.12 1.23 -8.36
C ARG A 201 -25.10 1.76 -6.92
N TYR A 202 -24.05 2.48 -6.59
CA TYR A 202 -23.83 2.93 -5.23
C TYR A 202 -24.88 3.94 -4.76
N GLN A 203 -25.33 3.77 -3.52
CA GLN A 203 -25.85 4.85 -2.67
C GLN A 203 -24.66 5.61 -2.10
N GLN A 204 -24.80 6.90 -1.87
CA GLN A 204 -23.72 7.74 -1.37
C GLN A 204 -24.17 8.60 -0.20
N ALA A 205 -23.32 8.70 0.83
CA ALA A 205 -23.37 9.74 1.84
C ALA A 205 -22.13 10.63 1.74
N VAL A 206 -22.27 11.90 2.04
CA VAL A 206 -21.17 12.87 2.09
C VAL A 206 -21.25 13.63 3.42
N GLN A 207 -20.11 13.72 4.10
CA GLN A 207 -19.96 14.48 5.34
C GLN A 207 -18.76 15.39 5.21
N GLN A 208 -18.87 16.64 5.70
CA GLN A 208 -17.72 17.55 5.74
C GLN A 208 -17.00 17.43 7.08
N HIS A 209 -15.66 17.25 7.03
CA HIS A 209 -14.79 17.25 8.21
C HIS A 209 -13.64 18.25 8.01
N GLY A 210 -13.77 19.43 8.58
CA GLY A 210 -12.87 20.54 8.28
C GLY A 210 -12.80 20.79 6.76
N PRO A 211 -11.62 20.80 6.14
CA PRO A 211 -11.47 20.96 4.69
C PRO A 211 -11.72 19.67 3.89
N ILE A 212 -11.89 18.52 4.55
CA ILE A 212 -11.94 17.19 3.93
C ILE A 212 -13.40 16.79 3.70
N ALA A 213 -13.75 16.43 2.46
CA ALA A 213 -15.03 15.79 2.15
C ALA A 213 -14.92 14.28 2.38
N LEU A 214 -15.62 13.75 3.38
CA LEU A 214 -15.74 12.32 3.62
C LEU A 214 -16.88 11.77 2.75
N ARG A 215 -16.58 10.77 1.92
CA ARG A 215 -17.54 10.16 0.99
C ARG A 215 -17.67 8.68 1.28
N PHE A 216 -18.88 8.21 1.47
CA PHE A 216 -19.19 6.83 1.82
C PHE A 216 -20.11 6.23 0.77
N LEU A 217 -19.77 5.07 0.25
CA LEU A 217 -20.46 4.44 -0.88
C LEU A 217 -20.77 2.97 -0.56
N SER A 218 -21.93 2.50 -0.97
CA SER A 218 -22.32 1.09 -0.93
C SER A 218 -23.46 0.83 -1.90
N VAL A 219 -23.56 -0.40 -2.42
CA VAL A 219 -24.72 -0.84 -3.18
C VAL A 219 -25.89 -1.18 -2.24
N ASP A 220 -25.60 -1.74 -1.06
CA ASP A 220 -26.61 -2.32 -0.17
C ASP A 220 -27.07 -1.40 0.98
N ARG A 221 -26.35 -0.31 1.24
CA ARG A 221 -26.60 0.54 2.40
C ARG A 221 -27.25 1.87 1.99
N THR A 222 -28.23 2.30 2.77
CA THR A 222 -28.80 3.63 2.63
C THR A 222 -27.80 4.71 3.05
N PRO A 223 -27.94 5.97 2.59
CA PRO A 223 -27.09 7.07 3.02
C PRO A 223 -27.06 7.27 4.55
N ALA A 224 -28.18 7.04 5.23
CA ALA A 224 -28.24 7.13 6.70
C ALA A 224 -27.43 6.02 7.39
N GLN A 225 -27.49 4.79 6.89
CA GLN A 225 -26.66 3.70 7.39
C GLN A 225 -25.18 3.97 7.15
N LEU A 226 -24.80 4.50 5.97
CA LEU A 226 -23.42 4.88 5.67
C LEU A 226 -22.89 5.97 6.63
N GLN A 227 -23.72 6.97 6.96
CA GLN A 227 -23.32 8.00 7.93
C GLN A 227 -23.11 7.42 9.34
N THR A 228 -23.97 6.48 9.77
CA THR A 228 -23.81 5.79 11.06
C THR A 228 -22.56 4.93 11.07
N LEU A 229 -22.37 4.09 10.05
CA LEU A 229 -21.26 3.16 9.92
C LEU A 229 -19.91 3.87 9.94
N PHE A 230 -19.77 4.96 9.20
CA PHE A 230 -18.51 5.69 9.04
C PHE A 230 -18.39 6.94 9.94
N ALA A 231 -19.22 7.04 10.98
CA ALA A 231 -19.25 8.21 11.87
C ALA A 231 -17.90 8.57 12.52
N ARG A 232 -17.02 7.58 12.71
CA ARG A 232 -15.71 7.76 13.34
C ARG A 232 -14.59 8.18 12.36
N THR A 233 -14.84 8.24 11.07
CA THR A 233 -13.78 8.48 10.05
C THR A 233 -13.05 9.79 10.27
N GLY A 234 -13.74 10.88 10.57
CA GLY A 234 -13.12 12.19 10.84
C GLY A 234 -12.18 12.14 12.05
N ASP A 235 -12.62 11.54 13.16
CA ASP A 235 -11.83 11.35 14.37
C ASP A 235 -10.57 10.51 14.11
N MET A 236 -10.68 9.45 13.29
CA MET A 236 -9.51 8.64 12.87
C MET A 236 -8.48 9.48 12.11
N LEU A 237 -8.92 10.29 11.14
CA LEU A 237 -8.02 11.15 10.37
C LEU A 237 -7.32 12.19 11.28
N ASP A 238 -8.01 12.78 12.22
CA ASP A 238 -7.44 13.73 13.18
C ASP A 238 -6.42 13.05 14.09
N PHE A 239 -6.77 11.87 14.63
CA PHE A 239 -5.86 11.08 15.47
C PHE A 239 -4.57 10.72 14.73
N PHE A 240 -4.67 10.16 13.52
CA PHE A 240 -3.49 9.75 12.75
C PHE A 240 -2.66 10.96 12.32
N ALA A 241 -3.29 12.07 11.93
CA ALA A 241 -2.59 13.32 11.61
C ALA A 241 -1.76 13.82 12.79
N ALA A 242 -2.33 13.80 14.00
CA ALA A 242 -1.63 14.19 15.23
C ALA A 242 -0.45 13.25 15.55
N ARG A 243 -0.61 11.93 15.39
CA ARG A 243 0.44 10.94 15.62
C ARG A 243 1.54 11.00 14.56
N ALA A 244 1.19 11.19 13.30
CA ALA A 244 2.11 11.38 12.19
C ALA A 244 2.84 12.74 12.23
N GLY A 245 2.23 13.74 12.86
CA GLY A 245 2.68 15.13 12.83
C GLY A 245 2.55 15.79 11.46
N LEU A 246 1.70 15.23 10.59
CA LEU A 246 1.38 15.69 9.24
C LEU A 246 -0.14 15.59 9.02
N PRO A 247 -0.79 16.64 8.50
CA PRO A 247 -2.21 16.57 8.18
C PRO A 247 -2.48 15.51 7.10
N TYR A 248 -3.72 15.02 7.05
CA TYR A 248 -4.17 14.26 5.88
C TYR A 248 -3.99 15.11 4.61
N ARG A 249 -3.48 14.48 3.55
CA ARG A 249 -3.22 15.17 2.28
C ARG A 249 -4.28 14.76 1.26
N GLY A 250 -5.30 15.55 1.13
CA GLY A 250 -6.37 15.34 0.15
C GLY A 250 -7.58 16.23 0.49
N GLU A 251 -8.33 16.60 -0.53
CA GLU A 251 -9.59 17.35 -0.38
C GLU A 251 -10.76 16.41 -0.02
N SER A 252 -10.56 15.10 -0.20
CA SER A 252 -11.55 14.08 0.15
C SER A 252 -10.88 12.79 0.62
N TYR A 253 -11.57 12.07 1.51
CA TYR A 253 -11.28 10.67 1.84
C TYR A 253 -12.54 9.86 1.58
N GLN A 254 -12.39 8.75 0.90
CA GLN A 254 -13.50 7.95 0.40
C GLN A 254 -13.44 6.55 1.01
N GLN A 255 -14.59 5.99 1.35
CA GLN A 255 -14.74 4.63 1.84
C GLN A 255 -15.89 3.98 1.09
N ALA A 256 -15.62 2.86 0.42
CA ALA A 256 -16.63 2.13 -0.31
C ALA A 256 -16.74 0.70 0.21
N LEU A 257 -17.98 0.27 0.42
CA LEU A 257 -18.26 -1.14 0.69
C LEU A 257 -18.44 -1.85 -0.64
N VAL A 258 -17.72 -2.98 -0.78
CA VAL A 258 -17.71 -3.81 -1.98
C VAL A 258 -17.98 -5.28 -1.62
N LYS A 259 -18.35 -6.09 -2.61
CA LYS A 259 -18.87 -7.44 -2.35
C LYS A 259 -17.90 -8.37 -1.60
N ARG A 260 -16.62 -8.40 -1.97
CA ARG A 260 -15.73 -9.49 -1.51
C ARG A 260 -14.41 -9.05 -0.87
N THR A 261 -14.02 -7.81 -0.99
CA THR A 261 -12.75 -7.33 -0.44
C THR A 261 -12.85 -7.15 1.07
N ILE A 262 -11.86 -7.62 1.81
CA ILE A 262 -11.81 -7.49 3.27
C ILE A 262 -11.37 -6.08 3.64
N GLY A 263 -10.23 -5.61 3.12
CA GLY A 263 -9.67 -4.28 3.30
C GLY A 263 -8.68 -3.95 2.19
N GLN A 264 -8.64 -2.68 1.75
CA GLN A 264 -7.71 -2.21 0.73
C GLN A 264 -7.45 -0.71 0.90
N GLU A 265 -6.18 -0.35 1.02
CA GLU A 265 -5.66 0.96 1.39
C GLU A 265 -5.30 1.87 0.20
N MET A 266 -6.16 2.06 -0.76
CA MET A 266 -5.86 2.95 -1.89
C MET A 266 -5.64 4.40 -1.45
N ALA A 267 -4.86 5.15 -2.20
CA ALA A 267 -4.58 6.56 -1.87
C ALA A 267 -5.84 7.42 -1.94
N GLY A 268 -6.32 7.86 -0.77
CA GLY A 268 -7.56 8.63 -0.62
C GLY A 268 -8.85 7.82 -0.73
N LEU A 269 -8.76 6.50 -0.82
CA LEU A 269 -9.91 5.59 -0.95
C LEU A 269 -9.63 4.28 -0.23
N SER A 270 -10.50 3.87 0.69
CA SER A 270 -10.48 2.52 1.25
C SER A 270 -11.65 1.70 0.76
N LEU A 271 -11.39 0.45 0.40
CA LEU A 271 -12.43 -0.53 0.09
C LEU A 271 -12.55 -1.54 1.23
N MET A 272 -13.76 -1.81 1.68
CA MET A 272 -14.06 -2.81 2.70
C MET A 272 -15.23 -3.66 2.26
N SER A 273 -15.43 -4.83 2.86
CA SER A 273 -16.55 -5.70 2.47
C SER A 273 -17.90 -5.20 3.02
N GLU A 274 -18.98 -5.50 2.31
CA GLU A 274 -20.36 -5.28 2.79
C GLU A 274 -20.63 -6.03 4.10
N ASP A 275 -20.03 -7.23 4.26
CA ASP A 275 -20.16 -8.02 5.51
C ASP A 275 -19.51 -7.30 6.69
N TYR A 276 -18.33 -6.66 6.50
CA TYR A 276 -17.74 -5.81 7.52
C TYR A 276 -18.67 -4.62 7.85
N GLY A 277 -19.24 -3.97 6.83
CA GLY A 277 -20.19 -2.89 7.04
C GLY A 277 -21.41 -3.33 7.87
N GLN A 278 -21.90 -4.57 7.70
CA GLN A 278 -22.95 -5.10 8.56
C GLN A 278 -22.46 -5.30 9.99
N GLY A 279 -21.27 -5.85 10.19
CA GLY A 279 -20.66 -6.02 11.51
C GLY A 279 -20.59 -4.71 12.31
N VAL A 280 -20.15 -3.62 11.66
CA VAL A 280 -20.11 -2.29 12.32
C VAL A 280 -21.50 -1.73 12.64
N LEU A 281 -22.51 -2.01 11.82
CA LEU A 281 -23.90 -1.59 12.15
C LEU A 281 -24.44 -2.38 13.34
N ASP A 282 -24.04 -3.62 13.50
CA ASP A 282 -24.43 -4.49 14.61
C ASP A 282 -23.61 -4.18 15.89
N ASP A 283 -22.34 -3.82 15.74
CA ASP A 283 -21.42 -3.40 16.81
C ASP A 283 -20.64 -2.14 16.39
N PRO A 284 -21.12 -0.93 16.74
CA PRO A 284 -20.47 0.33 16.38
C PRO A 284 -19.05 0.53 16.93
N ASP A 285 -18.60 -0.30 17.84
CA ASP A 285 -17.22 -0.28 18.36
C ASP A 285 -16.27 -1.16 17.53
N ASP A 286 -16.76 -1.98 16.59
CA ASP A 286 -15.94 -2.76 15.64
C ASP A 286 -15.38 -1.87 14.53
N THR A 287 -14.50 -0.94 14.90
CA THR A 287 -13.90 0.05 13.99
C THR A 287 -12.47 -0.30 13.57
N ALA A 288 -11.97 -1.47 13.95
CA ALA A 288 -10.58 -1.83 13.77
C ALA A 288 -10.13 -1.83 12.29
N LEU A 289 -10.94 -2.38 11.38
CA LEU A 289 -10.58 -2.40 9.95
C LEU A 289 -10.58 -0.99 9.34
N MET A 290 -11.60 -0.17 9.64
CA MET A 290 -11.63 1.23 9.19
C MET A 290 -10.41 2.01 9.65
N ALA A 291 -9.99 1.82 10.91
CA ALA A 291 -8.81 2.48 11.47
C ALA A 291 -7.52 1.99 10.81
N HIS A 292 -7.44 0.70 10.46
CA HIS A 292 -6.33 0.11 9.73
C HIS A 292 -6.16 0.75 8.36
N GLU A 293 -7.23 0.77 7.55
CA GLU A 293 -7.22 1.36 6.21
C GLU A 293 -6.98 2.89 6.22
N ALA A 294 -7.48 3.58 7.26
CA ALA A 294 -7.20 5.00 7.43
C ALA A 294 -5.75 5.28 7.85
N ALA A 295 -5.14 4.43 8.68
CA ALA A 295 -3.75 4.58 9.10
C ALA A 295 -2.78 4.46 7.90
N HIS A 296 -3.10 3.62 6.93
CA HIS A 296 -2.33 3.47 5.70
C HIS A 296 -2.17 4.77 4.92
N GLN A 297 -3.07 5.75 5.08
CA GLN A 297 -2.92 7.04 4.40
C GLN A 297 -1.63 7.78 4.77
N TRP A 298 -1.00 7.43 5.89
CA TRP A 298 0.35 7.87 6.28
C TRP A 298 1.39 6.77 6.12
N TRP A 299 1.16 5.57 6.67
CA TRP A 299 2.11 4.46 6.71
C TRP A 299 1.66 3.33 5.78
N GLY A 300 2.26 3.27 4.62
CA GLY A 300 1.91 2.49 3.44
C GLY A 300 1.82 3.37 2.20
N ASN A 301 1.09 4.47 2.24
CA ASN A 301 0.87 5.34 1.09
C ASN A 301 1.90 6.48 1.02
N ARG A 302 1.97 7.35 2.04
CA ARG A 302 2.92 8.47 2.06
C ARG A 302 4.34 8.04 2.38
N VAL A 303 4.51 7.20 3.39
CA VAL A 303 5.77 6.54 3.73
C VAL A 303 5.59 5.06 3.43
N THR A 304 6.27 4.55 2.42
CA THR A 304 6.07 3.21 1.88
C THR A 304 7.35 2.39 2.04
N CYS A 305 7.26 1.08 2.21
CA CYS A 305 8.44 0.23 2.19
C CYS A 305 9.14 0.26 0.81
N ALA A 306 10.47 0.31 0.80
CA ALA A 306 11.28 0.36 -0.42
C ALA A 306 11.31 -0.98 -1.20
N SER A 307 10.94 -2.06 -0.56
CA SER A 307 10.71 -3.37 -1.17
C SER A 307 9.80 -4.18 -0.27
N TRP A 308 9.17 -5.20 -0.83
CA TRP A 308 8.30 -6.08 -0.05
C TRP A 308 9.03 -6.79 1.09
N ALA A 309 10.36 -6.84 1.08
CA ALA A 309 11.15 -7.34 2.21
C ALA A 309 10.95 -6.50 3.50
N HIS A 310 10.53 -5.25 3.37
CA HIS A 310 10.27 -4.33 4.47
C HIS A 310 8.76 -4.08 4.70
N PHE A 311 7.90 -4.95 4.20
CA PHE A 311 6.44 -4.78 4.22
C PHE A 311 5.83 -4.60 5.62
N TRP A 312 6.50 -5.08 6.66
CA TRP A 312 6.09 -4.85 8.04
C TRP A 312 6.03 -3.36 8.43
N LEU A 313 6.77 -2.47 7.71
CA LEU A 313 6.69 -1.02 7.89
C LEU A 313 5.37 -0.43 7.41
N ASN A 314 4.68 -1.11 6.50
CA ASN A 314 3.32 -0.76 6.09
C ASN A 314 2.33 -1.43 7.05
N GLU A 315 2.25 -2.74 7.06
CA GLU A 315 1.20 -3.51 7.72
C GLU A 315 1.33 -3.60 9.24
N GLY A 316 2.54 -3.83 9.71
CA GLY A 316 2.83 -3.82 11.15
C GLY A 316 2.55 -2.45 11.76
N MET A 317 2.92 -1.38 11.03
CA MET A 317 2.65 -0.01 11.46
C MET A 317 1.15 0.29 11.46
N ALA A 318 0.41 -0.07 10.41
CA ALA A 318 -1.03 0.14 10.35
C ALA A 318 -1.77 -0.62 11.46
N ASN A 319 -1.40 -1.88 11.74
CA ASN A 319 -1.98 -2.63 12.86
C ASN A 319 -1.66 -2.00 14.22
N PHE A 320 -0.43 -1.54 14.43
CA PHE A 320 -0.05 -0.86 15.67
C PHE A 320 -0.84 0.45 15.84
N MET A 321 -0.97 1.23 14.76
CA MET A 321 -1.71 2.48 14.78
C MET A 321 -3.22 2.26 14.96
N THR A 322 -3.75 1.16 14.44
CA THR A 322 -5.12 0.70 14.74
C THR A 322 -5.32 0.52 16.24
N ALA A 323 -4.44 -0.24 16.89
CA ALA A 323 -4.54 -0.43 18.34
C ALA A 323 -4.38 0.89 19.12
N ALA A 324 -3.48 1.77 18.69
CA ALA A 324 -3.32 3.08 19.28
C ALA A 324 -4.59 3.96 19.13
N TYR A 325 -5.29 3.84 18.00
CA TYR A 325 -6.60 4.47 17.81
C TYR A 325 -7.67 3.86 18.72
N LEU A 326 -7.74 2.53 18.83
CA LEU A 326 -8.66 1.86 19.74
C LEU A 326 -8.39 2.25 21.20
N GLN A 327 -7.11 2.45 21.60
CA GLN A 327 -6.76 3.01 22.91
C GLN A 327 -7.36 4.41 23.11
N HIS A 328 -7.31 5.25 22.09
CA HIS A 328 -7.88 6.61 22.10
C HIS A 328 -9.42 6.57 22.19
N ALA A 329 -10.07 5.76 21.37
CA ALA A 329 -11.52 5.72 21.23
C ALA A 329 -12.25 4.90 22.29
N GLN A 330 -11.65 3.81 22.78
CA GLN A 330 -12.28 2.80 23.63
C GLN A 330 -11.53 2.56 24.96
N GLY A 331 -10.33 3.14 25.11
CA GLY A 331 -9.53 3.06 26.33
C GLY A 331 -8.47 1.96 26.34
N GLU A 332 -7.71 1.92 27.45
CA GLU A 332 -6.53 1.05 27.60
C GLU A 332 -6.84 -0.43 27.43
N ALA A 333 -8.01 -0.89 27.90
CA ALA A 333 -8.39 -2.30 27.81
C ALA A 333 -8.48 -2.78 26.34
N ALA A 334 -8.96 -1.95 25.42
CA ALA A 334 -9.03 -2.27 24.00
C ALA A 334 -7.60 -2.39 23.39
N TYR A 335 -6.69 -1.52 23.77
CA TYR A 335 -5.29 -1.61 23.36
C TYR A 335 -4.64 -2.91 23.85
N GLN A 336 -4.79 -3.21 25.12
CA GLN A 336 -4.18 -4.40 25.72
C GLN A 336 -4.77 -5.70 25.13
N ALA A 337 -6.03 -5.71 24.73
CA ALA A 337 -6.63 -6.83 24.01
C ALA A 337 -5.94 -7.09 22.67
N GLN A 338 -5.59 -6.02 21.91
CA GLN A 338 -4.82 -6.13 20.66
C GLN A 338 -3.42 -6.69 20.93
N VAL A 339 -2.71 -6.14 21.90
CA VAL A 339 -1.35 -6.59 22.30
C VAL A 339 -1.35 -8.06 22.68
N GLN A 340 -2.32 -8.49 23.51
CA GLN A 340 -2.45 -9.89 23.89
C GLN A 340 -2.77 -10.78 22.68
N GLY A 341 -3.61 -10.34 21.76
CA GLY A 341 -3.90 -11.06 20.53
C GLY A 341 -2.65 -11.27 19.66
N TRP A 342 -1.82 -10.22 19.50
CA TRP A 342 -0.56 -10.33 18.76
C TRP A 342 0.42 -11.29 19.41
N ARG A 343 0.57 -11.20 20.74
CA ARG A 343 1.44 -12.11 21.51
C ARG A 343 0.99 -13.57 21.36
N THR A 344 -0.28 -13.85 21.56
CA THR A 344 -0.84 -15.20 21.37
C THR A 344 -0.60 -15.74 19.97
N ARG A 345 -0.76 -14.90 18.93
CA ARG A 345 -0.49 -15.30 17.55
C ARG A 345 1.00 -15.57 17.30
N LEU A 346 1.90 -14.74 17.86
CA LEU A 346 3.34 -14.95 17.76
C LEU A 346 3.77 -16.25 18.47
N ASP A 347 3.24 -16.53 19.66
CA ASP A 347 3.53 -17.78 20.37
C ASP A 347 3.07 -19.01 19.58
N ALA A 348 1.92 -18.92 18.90
CA ALA A 348 1.43 -19.97 18.02
C ALA A 348 2.32 -20.17 16.76
N LEU A 349 2.85 -19.07 16.19
CA LEU A 349 3.79 -19.13 15.06
C LEU A 349 5.10 -19.82 15.49
N ARG A 350 5.64 -19.47 16.64
CA ARG A 350 6.85 -20.08 17.22
C ARG A 350 6.67 -21.57 17.50
N ALA A 351 5.55 -21.94 18.11
CA ALA A 351 5.26 -23.34 18.46
C ALA A 351 5.25 -24.28 17.25
N LYS A 352 4.94 -23.77 16.05
CA LYS A 352 4.96 -24.54 14.80
C LYS A 352 6.20 -24.26 13.91
N GLY A 353 7.17 -23.48 14.39
CA GLY A 353 8.39 -23.15 13.65
C GLY A 353 8.16 -22.23 12.44
N ALA A 354 7.08 -21.43 12.45
CA ALA A 354 6.70 -20.53 11.36
C ALA A 354 7.05 -19.04 11.65
N ASP A 355 7.69 -18.76 12.80
CA ASP A 355 8.21 -17.41 13.06
C ASP A 355 9.49 -17.19 12.24
N HIS A 356 9.61 -16.00 11.65
CA HIS A 356 10.80 -15.57 10.91
C HIS A 356 11.09 -14.07 11.14
N ALA A 357 12.22 -13.59 10.62
CA ALA A 357 12.57 -12.17 10.65
C ALA A 357 11.47 -11.31 10.01
N LEU A 358 11.26 -10.08 10.53
CA LEU A 358 10.34 -9.13 9.91
C LEU A 358 10.86 -8.62 8.57
N VAL A 359 12.19 -8.50 8.43
CA VAL A 359 12.80 -8.28 7.10
C VAL A 359 12.88 -9.62 6.38
N TYR A 360 11.94 -9.82 5.45
CA TYR A 360 11.73 -11.10 4.77
C TYR A 360 11.58 -10.91 3.27
N ALA A 361 12.50 -11.46 2.49
CA ALA A 361 12.60 -11.18 1.06
C ALA A 361 11.68 -12.05 0.19
N ASN A 362 11.18 -13.18 0.70
CA ASN A 362 10.42 -14.15 -0.10
C ASN A 362 8.91 -13.86 -0.08
N TRP A 363 8.49 -12.86 -0.85
CA TRP A 363 7.09 -12.46 -0.99
C TRP A 363 6.42 -12.92 -2.30
N ASP A 364 7.07 -13.77 -3.09
CA ASP A 364 6.51 -14.25 -4.37
C ASP A 364 5.23 -15.10 -4.18
N ALA A 365 5.16 -15.84 -3.07
CA ALA A 365 4.00 -16.65 -2.70
C ALA A 365 3.81 -16.69 -1.18
N PRO A 366 3.44 -15.58 -0.52
CA PRO A 366 3.36 -15.51 0.92
C PRO A 366 2.23 -16.38 1.47
N THR A 367 2.52 -17.15 2.50
CA THR A 367 1.55 -17.96 3.24
C THR A 367 0.73 -17.10 4.21
N GLY A 368 -0.32 -17.66 4.79
CA GLY A 368 -1.06 -17.01 5.89
C GLY A 368 -0.19 -16.78 7.13
N ASP A 369 0.87 -17.56 7.33
CA ASP A 369 1.81 -17.39 8.43
C ASP A 369 2.81 -16.27 8.17
N ASP A 370 3.32 -16.14 6.95
CA ASP A 370 4.18 -15.01 6.54
C ASP A 370 3.43 -13.68 6.73
N ARG A 371 2.15 -13.64 6.31
CA ARG A 371 1.28 -12.47 6.56
C ARG A 371 1.12 -12.21 8.06
N ALA A 372 0.86 -13.26 8.87
CA ALA A 372 0.71 -13.10 10.32
C ALA A 372 1.98 -12.58 11.00
N VAL A 373 3.18 -12.95 10.52
CA VAL A 373 4.44 -12.38 10.99
C VAL A 373 4.47 -10.87 10.68
N VAL A 374 4.27 -10.47 9.45
CA VAL A 374 4.34 -9.05 9.05
C VAL A 374 3.32 -8.20 9.80
N TYR A 375 2.07 -8.64 9.85
CA TYR A 375 0.96 -7.91 10.46
C TYR A 375 0.99 -7.93 11.99
N ARG A 376 1.12 -9.12 12.61
CA ARG A 376 0.94 -9.29 14.06
C ARG A 376 2.24 -9.15 14.83
N LYS A 377 3.32 -9.83 14.41
CA LYS A 377 4.64 -9.64 15.01
C LYS A 377 5.15 -8.22 14.74
N GLY A 378 4.93 -7.65 13.54
CA GLY A 378 5.29 -6.26 13.23
C GLY A 378 4.66 -5.27 14.21
N ALA A 379 3.34 -5.38 14.46
CA ALA A 379 2.65 -4.53 15.42
C ALA A 379 3.13 -4.77 16.87
N TYR A 380 3.36 -6.03 17.24
CA TYR A 380 3.87 -6.38 18.56
C TYR A 380 5.27 -5.81 18.83
N VAL A 381 6.15 -5.83 17.82
CA VAL A 381 7.49 -5.25 17.91
C VAL A 381 7.43 -3.72 18.08
N LEU A 382 6.49 -3.04 17.43
CA LEU A 382 6.26 -1.61 17.64
C LEU A 382 5.73 -1.32 19.04
N HIS A 383 4.87 -2.18 19.60
CA HIS A 383 4.48 -2.08 21.01
C HIS A 383 5.68 -2.24 21.94
N LEU A 384 6.52 -3.26 21.74
CA LEU A 384 7.74 -3.43 22.54
C LEU A 384 8.69 -2.24 22.42
N LEU A 385 8.83 -1.67 21.23
CA LEU A 385 9.65 -0.47 21.03
C LEU A 385 9.08 0.76 21.76
N ARG A 386 7.74 0.89 21.79
CA ARG A 386 7.05 1.94 22.57
C ARG A 386 7.32 1.78 24.06
N VAL A 387 7.29 0.56 24.59
CA VAL A 387 7.64 0.26 26.00
C VAL A 387 9.12 0.56 26.27
N GLU A 388 10.02 0.14 25.38
CA GLU A 388 11.48 0.32 25.50
C GLU A 388 11.89 1.80 25.53
N LEU A 389 11.23 2.65 24.74
CA LEU A 389 11.55 4.08 24.61
C LEU A 389 10.74 4.97 25.55
N GLY A 390 9.58 4.51 26.01
CA GLY A 390 8.58 5.33 26.67
C GLY A 390 7.80 6.22 25.69
N GLU A 391 6.67 6.74 26.16
CA GLU A 391 5.70 7.48 25.33
C GLU A 391 6.32 8.64 24.55
N ASP A 392 7.03 9.53 25.24
CA ASP A 392 7.52 10.76 24.63
C ASP A 392 8.54 10.51 23.52
N ALA A 393 9.51 9.63 23.76
CA ALA A 393 10.56 9.35 22.77
C ALA A 393 9.99 8.56 21.58
N PHE A 394 9.12 7.59 21.83
CA PHE A 394 8.50 6.80 20.78
C PHE A 394 7.66 7.68 19.84
N TRP A 395 6.70 8.44 20.35
CA TRP A 395 5.84 9.29 19.53
C TRP A 395 6.58 10.44 18.84
N ARG A 396 7.60 11.00 19.49
CA ARG A 396 8.50 11.97 18.86
C ARG A 396 9.25 11.33 17.69
N GLY A 397 9.84 10.15 17.89
CA GLY A 397 10.55 9.41 16.85
C GLY A 397 9.66 9.06 15.66
N LEU A 398 8.43 8.57 15.91
CA LEU A 398 7.48 8.25 14.86
C LEU A 398 7.07 9.49 14.05
N ARG A 399 6.81 10.62 14.70
CA ARG A 399 6.52 11.90 14.01
C ARG A 399 7.69 12.37 13.16
N ASP A 400 8.90 12.33 13.70
CA ASP A 400 10.10 12.75 12.99
C ASP A 400 10.41 11.85 11.79
N TYR A 401 10.23 10.51 11.95
CA TYR A 401 10.30 9.55 10.86
C TYR A 401 9.29 9.86 9.76
N THR A 402 8.02 10.01 10.12
CA THR A 402 6.95 10.25 9.14
C THR A 402 7.17 11.55 8.36
N ARG A 403 7.63 12.62 9.02
CA ARG A 403 7.96 13.90 8.37
C ARG A 403 9.19 13.81 7.47
N ALA A 404 10.24 13.12 7.92
CA ALA A 404 11.49 13.02 7.17
C ALA A 404 11.35 12.22 5.87
N TYR A 405 10.44 11.24 5.88
CA TYR A 405 10.22 10.33 4.76
C TYR A 405 8.88 10.54 4.06
N ASP A 406 8.20 11.66 4.27
CA ASP A 406 6.97 11.98 3.57
C ASP A 406 7.16 11.97 2.04
N GLY A 407 6.38 11.16 1.34
CA GLY A 407 6.47 10.95 -0.10
C GLY A 407 7.65 10.08 -0.55
N ARG A 408 8.25 9.31 0.35
CA ARG A 408 9.42 8.48 0.06
C ARG A 408 9.18 7.00 0.37
N SER A 409 10.02 6.18 -0.25
CA SER A 409 10.15 4.76 0.05
C SER A 409 11.30 4.52 1.02
N VAL A 410 11.12 3.65 2.01
CA VAL A 410 12.00 3.47 3.17
C VAL A 410 12.35 2.02 3.43
N THR A 411 13.49 1.81 4.05
CA THR A 411 13.94 0.52 4.57
C THR A 411 13.74 0.44 6.09
N THR A 412 13.86 -0.75 6.64
CA THR A 412 13.88 -0.95 8.10
C THR A 412 15.00 -0.15 8.78
N LEU A 413 16.14 0.03 8.09
CA LEU A 413 17.26 0.79 8.64
C LEU A 413 16.94 2.29 8.76
N ASP A 414 16.19 2.86 7.82
CA ASP A 414 15.72 4.25 7.90
C ASP A 414 14.81 4.46 9.12
N PHE A 415 13.91 3.52 9.39
CA PHE A 415 13.07 3.55 10.59
C PHE A 415 13.90 3.39 11.86
N GLN A 416 14.83 2.43 11.91
CA GLN A 416 15.74 2.23 13.04
C GLN A 416 16.51 3.53 13.36
N HIS A 417 17.15 4.15 12.37
CA HIS A 417 17.91 5.39 12.56
C HIS A 417 17.06 6.55 13.10
N ALA A 418 15.82 6.68 12.60
CA ALA A 418 14.90 7.70 13.13
C ALA A 418 14.57 7.47 14.61
N MET A 419 14.32 6.21 15.00
CA MET A 419 14.01 5.85 16.38
C MET A 419 15.26 5.97 17.29
N GLU A 420 16.46 5.61 16.82
CA GLU A 420 17.74 5.81 17.53
C GLU A 420 18.00 7.30 17.80
N LYS A 421 17.74 8.16 16.82
CA LYS A 421 17.85 9.62 16.99
C LYS A 421 16.92 10.12 18.08
N ALA A 422 15.67 9.66 18.11
CA ALA A 422 14.70 10.03 19.14
C ALA A 422 15.07 9.48 20.53
N ALA A 423 15.67 8.28 20.57
CA ALA A 423 16.11 7.61 21.79
C ALA A 423 17.40 8.20 22.37
N GLY A 424 18.21 8.88 21.56
CA GLY A 424 19.56 9.34 21.93
C GLY A 424 20.56 8.21 22.18
N ARG A 425 20.26 6.99 21.71
CA ARG A 425 21.11 5.79 21.86
C ARG A 425 20.88 4.80 20.73
N SER A 426 21.80 3.87 20.55
CA SER A 426 21.62 2.77 19.60
C SER A 426 20.50 1.82 20.04
N LEU A 427 19.70 1.39 19.06
CA LEU A 427 18.68 0.36 19.18
C LEU A 427 19.06 -0.91 18.41
N GLN A 428 20.31 -0.99 17.92
CA GLN A 428 20.79 -2.14 17.16
C GLN A 428 20.52 -3.49 17.86
N PRO A 429 20.74 -3.66 19.20
CA PRO A 429 20.42 -4.94 19.86
C PRO A 429 18.94 -5.29 19.81
N PHE A 430 18.05 -4.29 19.98
CA PHE A 430 16.61 -4.47 19.88
C PHE A 430 16.20 -4.91 18.46
N PHE A 431 16.65 -4.19 17.42
CA PHE A 431 16.33 -4.51 16.03
C PHE A 431 16.92 -5.86 15.61
N GLN A 432 18.15 -6.19 16.06
CA GLN A 432 18.75 -7.49 15.79
C GLN A 432 17.90 -8.62 16.37
N GLN A 433 17.44 -8.48 17.59
CA GLN A 433 16.64 -9.49 18.27
C GLN A 433 15.24 -9.65 17.66
N TRP A 434 14.53 -8.54 17.42
CA TRP A 434 13.11 -8.58 17.11
C TRP A 434 12.77 -8.46 15.62
N VAL A 435 13.65 -7.85 14.83
CA VAL A 435 13.37 -7.47 13.43
C VAL A 435 14.19 -8.29 12.44
N TYR A 436 15.49 -8.43 12.69
CA TYR A 436 16.40 -9.11 11.78
C TYR A 436 16.62 -10.60 12.07
N SER A 437 16.10 -11.11 13.18
CA SER A 437 16.21 -12.52 13.57
C SER A 437 14.84 -13.20 13.66
N ALA A 438 14.82 -14.50 13.39
CA ALA A 438 13.69 -15.36 13.71
C ALA A 438 13.70 -15.75 15.20
N ASP A 439 14.89 -15.92 15.79
CA ASP A 439 15.06 -16.37 17.18
C ASP A 439 14.87 -15.20 18.15
N THR A 440 13.70 -15.16 18.71
CA THR A 440 13.31 -14.20 19.74
C THR A 440 13.12 -14.89 21.08
N THR A 441 13.89 -15.93 21.38
CA THR A 441 13.93 -16.53 22.72
C THR A 441 14.39 -15.43 23.69
N ALA A 442 13.43 -14.66 24.15
CA ALA A 442 13.64 -13.70 25.22
C ALA A 442 13.99 -14.46 26.49
N ARG A 443 15.11 -14.07 27.06
CA ARG A 443 15.39 -14.33 28.47
C ARG A 443 14.45 -13.56 29.38
#